data_f00653b303b8def6852d6b38a0d29261
#
_entry.id   f00653b303b8def6852d6b38a0d29261
#
_cell.length_a   1.000
_cell.length_b   1.000
_cell.length_c   1.000
_cell.angle_alpha   90.00
_cell.angle_beta   90.00
_cell.angle_gamma   90.00
#
_symmetry.space_group_name_H-M   'P 1'
#
loop_
_entity.id
_entity.type
_entity.pdbx_description
1 polymer ?
#
loop_
_entity_poly.entity_id
_entity_poly.type
_entity_poly.pdbx_seq_one_letter_code
_entity_poly.pdbx_strand_id
1 'polypeptide(L)'
;VFAIIMLPLFMIDGLLRMTDIIQMPARFCDESLLKRYLAYVFWRFSKVATLKVALWTAKRYIFKRCYGFYKLFNKVHNNRITFISLRRDDISGNFAFVYDKLKNVDGLDINFILNDHTIADMSFKEIRSFTKACATSKVVVLDEFTPQIHYIDLRPQTKLIQLWHACGAFKTFGFTRLSKPKGSPQTTRNHRNYDYVTVSSTYCKKCHSEGFGIATDNVVATGIPRTDVFFDDAYKKQAQEKFYKEHPNFKGKKIVLFAPTFRGMVKETAFYPTEMFDLETVCQKLPEDYVFIVKHHPFVNDVQPIPKKYKDRIIDLSEDSELNDLLFVTDVIITDYSSLVFEASLLDIPMVFYVFDLEKYINERDFYFDFKLYAPGKIVYSLEQLISAISTNDFCTERIKPFADMFFDYRDGKSTERVVKLICDNLK
;
A
#
# COMPACT_ATOMS: atom_id res chain seq x y z
N VAL A 1 -31.15 -21.48 16.42
CA VAL A 1 -30.21 -22.03 17.40
C VAL A 1 -28.95 -21.19 17.45
N PHE A 2 -28.29 -20.90 16.31
CA PHE A 2 -27.08 -20.07 16.26
C PHE A 2 -27.29 -18.62 16.76
N ALA A 3 -28.41 -18.00 16.43
CA ALA A 3 -28.79 -16.68 16.94
C ALA A 3 -28.99 -16.63 18.46
N ILE A 4 -29.51 -17.69 19.05
CA ILE A 4 -29.76 -17.80 20.50
C ILE A 4 -28.45 -17.96 21.28
N ILE A 5 -27.46 -18.63 20.74
CA ILE A 5 -26.15 -18.82 21.35
C ILE A 5 -25.27 -17.56 21.25
N MET A 6 -25.42 -16.81 20.14
CA MET A 6 -24.63 -15.62 19.90
C MET A 6 -25.20 -14.36 20.59
N LEU A 7 -26.50 -14.34 20.92
CA LEU A 7 -27.15 -13.21 21.55
C LEU A 7 -26.49 -12.79 22.89
N PRO A 8 -26.18 -13.70 23.82
CA PRO A 8 -25.50 -13.35 25.07
C PRO A 8 -24.07 -12.82 24.85
N LEU A 9 -23.33 -13.36 23.85
CA LEU A 9 -21.98 -12.92 23.54
C LEU A 9 -21.98 -11.51 22.95
N PHE A 10 -22.97 -11.16 22.13
CA PHE A 10 -23.14 -9.81 21.60
C PHE A 10 -23.62 -8.81 22.65
N MET A 11 -24.47 -9.24 23.60
CA MET A 11 -24.88 -8.40 24.72
C MET A 11 -23.70 -8.08 25.64
N ILE A 12 -22.82 -9.05 25.88
CA ILE A 12 -21.61 -8.86 26.68
C ILE A 12 -20.61 -7.98 25.97
N ASP A 13 -20.39 -8.15 24.64
CA ASP A 13 -19.51 -7.28 23.84
C ASP A 13 -20.09 -5.85 23.73
N GLY A 14 -21.42 -5.70 23.65
CA GLY A 14 -22.11 -4.41 23.67
C GLY A 14 -22.06 -3.71 25.02
N LEU A 15 -22.16 -4.43 26.13
CA LEU A 15 -22.03 -3.90 27.50
C LEU A 15 -20.56 -3.49 27.80
N LEU A 16 -19.59 -4.23 27.29
CA LEU A 16 -18.17 -3.91 27.46
C LEU A 16 -17.71 -2.74 26.58
N ARG A 17 -18.49 -2.34 25.56
CA ARG A 17 -18.18 -1.25 24.64
C ARG A 17 -19.26 -0.17 24.65
N MET A 18 -19.54 0.41 25.82
CA MET A 18 -20.40 1.60 25.89
C MET A 18 -19.91 2.75 24.98
N THR A 19 -18.65 2.76 24.61
CA THR A 19 -18.09 3.68 23.62
C THR A 19 -18.67 3.49 22.22
N ASP A 20 -19.13 2.29 21.84
CA ASP A 20 -19.77 2.05 20.54
C ASP A 20 -21.16 2.69 20.44
N ILE A 21 -21.80 2.97 21.58
CA ILE A 21 -23.11 3.66 21.65
C ILE A 21 -22.95 5.14 21.29
N ILE A 22 -21.80 5.73 21.61
CA ILE A 22 -21.48 7.13 21.30
C ILE A 22 -21.27 7.33 19.79
N GLN A 23 -20.94 6.27 19.05
CA GLN A 23 -20.72 6.30 17.59
C GLN A 23 -21.92 5.79 16.78
N MET A 24 -23.12 5.83 17.33
CA MET A 24 -24.33 5.49 16.58
C MET A 24 -24.50 6.41 15.38
N PRO A 25 -24.94 5.86 14.22
CA PRO A 25 -25.32 6.71 13.08
C PRO A 25 -26.29 7.81 13.52
N ALA A 26 -26.11 9.02 13.00
CA ALA A 26 -26.89 10.23 13.35
C ALA A 26 -28.41 10.03 13.38
N ARG A 27 -28.93 9.09 12.54
CA ARG A 27 -30.35 8.70 12.50
C ARG A 27 -30.95 8.13 13.81
N PHE A 28 -30.08 7.77 14.78
CA PHE A 28 -30.51 7.26 16.07
C PHE A 28 -30.34 8.27 17.23
N CYS A 29 -29.90 9.50 16.92
CA CYS A 29 -29.49 10.46 17.94
C CYS A 29 -30.68 11.09 18.74
N ASP A 30 -31.91 11.08 18.18
CA ASP A 30 -33.05 11.78 18.76
C ASP A 30 -33.95 10.90 19.64
N GLU A 31 -33.59 9.66 19.91
CA GLU A 31 -34.38 8.72 20.66
C GLU A 31 -33.82 8.43 22.08
N SER A 32 -34.70 7.89 22.96
CA SER A 32 -34.26 7.45 24.31
C SER A 32 -33.12 6.44 24.26
N LEU A 33 -32.24 6.44 25.24
CA LEU A 33 -31.03 5.60 25.28
C LEU A 33 -31.34 4.11 25.05
N LEU A 34 -32.45 3.61 25.61
CA LEU A 34 -32.87 2.22 25.43
C LEU A 34 -33.34 1.93 24.00
N LYS A 35 -34.09 2.83 23.38
CA LYS A 35 -34.53 2.67 21.99
C LYS A 35 -33.33 2.73 21.05
N ARG A 36 -32.38 3.63 21.30
CA ARG A 36 -31.12 3.74 20.54
C ARG A 36 -30.31 2.47 20.65
N TYR A 37 -30.18 1.90 21.86
CA TYR A 37 -29.49 0.64 22.10
C TYR A 37 -30.18 -0.52 21.36
N LEU A 38 -31.50 -0.65 21.47
CA LEU A 38 -32.25 -1.68 20.77
C LEU A 38 -32.18 -1.51 19.24
N ALA A 39 -32.28 -0.29 18.72
CA ALA A 39 -32.13 0.00 17.29
C ALA A 39 -30.70 -0.31 16.79
N TYR A 40 -29.66 0.00 17.57
CA TYR A 40 -28.28 -0.35 17.29
C TYR A 40 -28.08 -1.87 17.29
N VAL A 41 -28.62 -2.58 18.28
CA VAL A 41 -28.56 -4.04 18.34
C VAL A 41 -29.29 -4.65 17.12
N PHE A 42 -30.49 -4.16 16.78
CA PHE A 42 -31.23 -4.60 15.59
C PHE A 42 -30.50 -4.29 14.29
N TRP A 43 -29.90 -3.11 14.16
CA TRP A 43 -29.09 -2.73 13.00
C TRP A 43 -27.83 -3.58 12.88
N ARG A 44 -27.16 -3.83 13.99
CA ARG A 44 -26.04 -4.79 14.06
C ARG A 44 -26.49 -6.20 13.69
N PHE A 45 -27.66 -6.63 14.21
CA PHE A 45 -28.25 -7.93 13.87
C PHE A 45 -28.60 -8.04 12.37
N SER A 46 -29.13 -7.01 11.77
CA SER A 46 -29.44 -7.02 10.33
C SER A 46 -28.18 -7.12 9.46
N LYS A 47 -27.04 -6.58 9.93
CA LYS A 47 -25.73 -6.75 9.29
C LYS A 47 -25.05 -8.08 9.68
N VAL A 48 -25.25 -8.59 10.88
CA VAL A 48 -24.77 -9.89 11.35
C VAL A 48 -25.51 -11.05 10.68
N ALA A 49 -26.70 -10.81 10.14
CA ALA A 49 -27.45 -11.80 9.35
C ALA A 49 -26.73 -12.27 8.08
N THR A 50 -25.65 -11.59 7.65
CA THR A 50 -24.77 -12.17 6.66
C THR A 50 -23.80 -13.16 7.34
N LEU A 51 -23.86 -14.42 6.92
CA LEU A 51 -22.97 -15.51 7.38
C LEU A 51 -21.49 -15.09 7.45
N LYS A 52 -21.04 -14.22 6.53
CA LYS A 52 -19.69 -13.68 6.47
C LYS A 52 -19.31 -12.87 7.73
N VAL A 53 -20.19 -12.01 8.25
CA VAL A 53 -19.88 -11.17 9.43
C VAL A 53 -19.82 -12.02 10.70
N ALA A 54 -20.72 -13.01 10.80
CA ALA A 54 -20.70 -13.97 11.92
C ALA A 54 -19.41 -14.80 11.91
N LEU A 55 -19.01 -15.28 10.74
CA LEU A 55 -17.78 -16.04 10.54
C LEU A 55 -16.53 -15.20 10.86
N TRP A 56 -16.50 -13.96 10.41
CA TRP A 56 -15.43 -12.99 10.70
C TRP A 56 -15.29 -12.75 12.21
N THR A 57 -16.41 -12.55 12.91
CA THR A 57 -16.42 -12.29 14.36
C THR A 57 -15.93 -13.52 15.13
N ALA A 58 -16.41 -14.72 14.76
CA ALA A 58 -15.98 -15.96 15.36
C ALA A 58 -14.49 -16.22 15.14
N LYS A 59 -14.00 -16.06 13.91
CA LYS A 59 -12.58 -16.25 13.59
C LYS A 59 -11.68 -15.24 14.31
N ARG A 60 -12.11 -13.98 14.44
CA ARG A 60 -11.38 -12.97 15.23
C ARG A 60 -11.27 -13.38 16.71
N TYR A 61 -12.34 -13.92 17.28
CA TYR A 61 -12.31 -14.44 18.66
C TYR A 61 -11.35 -15.63 18.78
N ILE A 62 -11.45 -16.60 17.86
CA ILE A 62 -10.56 -17.76 17.81
C ILE A 62 -9.10 -17.32 17.66
N PHE A 63 -8.83 -16.36 16.78
CA PHE A 63 -7.49 -15.80 16.57
C PHE A 63 -6.88 -15.29 17.88
N LYS A 64 -7.64 -14.50 18.66
CA LYS A 64 -7.20 -14.02 19.97
C LYS A 64 -6.92 -15.14 20.94
N ARG A 65 -7.79 -16.17 20.99
CA ARG A 65 -7.64 -17.33 21.90
C ARG A 65 -6.45 -18.20 21.50
N CYS A 66 -6.26 -18.47 20.22
CA CYS A 66 -5.08 -19.17 19.72
C CYS A 66 -3.78 -18.43 20.06
N TYR A 67 -3.74 -17.12 19.87
CA TYR A 67 -2.58 -16.34 20.27
C TYR A 67 -2.33 -16.42 21.79
N GLY A 68 -3.37 -16.25 22.61
CA GLY A 68 -3.26 -16.38 24.08
C GLY A 68 -2.73 -17.74 24.50
N PHE A 69 -3.22 -18.83 23.88
CA PHE A 69 -2.72 -20.18 24.11
C PHE A 69 -1.23 -20.29 23.77
N TYR A 70 -0.81 -19.89 22.56
CA TYR A 70 0.61 -19.97 22.20
C TYR A 70 1.48 -19.05 23.04
N LYS A 71 0.98 -17.87 23.42
CA LYS A 71 1.66 -16.96 24.33
C LYS A 71 1.90 -17.59 25.72
N LEU A 72 0.99 -18.44 26.20
CA LEU A 72 1.14 -19.09 27.51
C LEU A 72 2.14 -20.26 27.46
N PHE A 73 2.09 -21.09 26.42
CA PHE A 73 2.83 -22.36 26.36
C PHE A 73 4.12 -22.35 25.56
N ASN A 74 4.46 -21.24 24.88
CA ASN A 74 5.69 -21.15 24.10
C ASN A 74 6.54 -19.96 24.55
N LYS A 75 7.86 -20.08 24.38
CA LYS A 75 8.80 -18.98 24.60
C LYS A 75 9.03 -18.20 23.30
N VAL A 76 9.48 -16.97 23.42
CA VAL A 76 10.02 -16.20 22.28
C VAL A 76 11.41 -16.77 21.96
N HIS A 77 11.67 -17.00 20.68
CA HIS A 77 12.99 -17.39 20.17
C HIS A 77 13.74 -16.11 19.79
N ASN A 78 14.85 -15.85 20.47
CA ASN A 78 15.59 -14.59 20.31
C ASN A 78 16.18 -14.38 18.90
N ASN A 79 16.34 -15.44 18.12
CA ASN A 79 16.85 -15.42 16.75
C ASN A 79 15.75 -15.54 15.68
N ARG A 80 14.46 -15.54 16.09
CA ARG A 80 13.35 -15.74 15.14
C ARG A 80 12.83 -14.43 14.60
N ILE A 81 12.81 -14.33 13.28
CA ILE A 81 12.17 -13.26 12.50
C ILE A 81 11.00 -13.88 11.74
N THR A 82 9.83 -13.27 11.80
CA THR A 82 8.69 -13.67 10.97
C THR A 82 8.26 -12.53 10.07
N PHE A 83 8.27 -12.78 8.77
CA PHE A 83 7.70 -11.90 7.75
C PHE A 83 6.24 -12.24 7.56
N ILE A 84 5.36 -11.23 7.59
CA ILE A 84 3.93 -11.41 7.42
C ILE A 84 3.42 -10.44 6.35
N SER A 85 2.85 -10.99 5.29
CA SER A 85 2.07 -10.26 4.29
C SER A 85 0.72 -10.95 4.08
N LEU A 86 -0.36 -10.16 3.99
CA LEU A 86 -1.71 -10.62 3.67
C LEU A 86 -2.19 -10.06 2.32
N ARG A 87 -1.26 -9.78 1.42
CA ARG A 87 -1.50 -9.27 0.07
C ARG A 87 -0.82 -10.07 -1.02
N ARG A 88 0.07 -10.96 -0.63
CA ARG A 88 0.86 -11.78 -1.56
C ARG A 88 1.19 -13.10 -0.92
N ASP A 89 1.37 -14.10 -1.73
CA ASP A 89 1.75 -15.45 -1.36
C ASP A 89 3.23 -15.76 -1.67
N ASP A 90 3.95 -14.76 -2.20
CA ASP A 90 5.37 -14.84 -2.56
C ASP A 90 6.25 -13.87 -1.73
N ILE A 91 7.59 -14.08 -1.84
CA ILE A 91 8.58 -13.18 -1.28
C ILE A 91 8.97 -12.17 -2.36
N SER A 92 8.28 -11.04 -2.41
CA SER A 92 8.51 -9.97 -3.38
C SER A 92 8.56 -8.59 -2.71
N GLY A 93 8.72 -7.52 -3.48
CA GLY A 93 8.80 -6.15 -2.99
C GLY A 93 9.88 -5.97 -1.92
N ASN A 94 9.62 -5.19 -0.88
CA ASN A 94 10.59 -4.92 0.19
C ASN A 94 11.09 -6.19 0.90
N PHE A 95 10.25 -7.23 1.00
CA PHE A 95 10.63 -8.48 1.66
C PHE A 95 11.73 -9.22 0.92
N ALA A 96 11.73 -9.22 -0.41
CA ALA A 96 12.74 -9.91 -1.20
C ALA A 96 14.14 -9.38 -0.90
N PHE A 97 14.31 -8.06 -0.88
CA PHE A 97 15.58 -7.40 -0.61
C PHE A 97 16.08 -7.67 0.81
N VAL A 98 15.20 -7.53 1.79
CA VAL A 98 15.54 -7.75 3.21
C VAL A 98 15.86 -9.22 3.45
N TYR A 99 15.07 -10.15 2.91
CA TYR A 99 15.29 -11.58 3.05
C TYR A 99 16.61 -12.03 2.38
N ASP A 100 16.90 -11.51 1.19
CA ASP A 100 18.13 -11.87 0.47
C ASP A 100 19.40 -11.58 1.28
N LYS A 101 19.40 -10.49 2.04
CA LYS A 101 20.50 -10.15 2.97
C LYS A 101 20.47 -11.01 4.25
N LEU A 102 19.28 -11.24 4.82
CA LEU A 102 19.16 -11.98 6.10
C LEU A 102 19.39 -13.49 5.96
N LYS A 103 19.06 -14.11 4.81
CA LYS A 103 19.20 -15.55 4.58
C LYS A 103 20.65 -16.04 4.72
N ASN A 104 21.63 -15.14 4.57
CA ASN A 104 23.07 -15.44 4.67
C ASN A 104 23.64 -15.13 6.07
N VAL A 105 22.80 -14.76 7.04
CA VAL A 105 23.21 -14.51 8.43
C VAL A 105 23.02 -15.77 9.24
N ASP A 106 24.13 -16.33 9.72
CA ASP A 106 24.13 -17.58 10.49
C ASP A 106 23.29 -17.48 11.76
N GLY A 107 22.60 -18.56 12.07
CA GLY A 107 21.86 -18.73 13.31
C GLY A 107 20.50 -18.03 13.34
N LEU A 108 20.05 -17.37 12.26
CA LEU A 108 18.70 -16.82 12.19
C LEU A 108 17.67 -17.91 11.87
N ASP A 109 16.53 -17.83 12.53
CA ASP A 109 15.33 -18.62 12.27
C ASP A 109 14.30 -17.72 11.55
N ILE A 110 14.27 -17.82 10.21
CA ILE A 110 13.42 -16.97 9.36
C ILE A 110 12.16 -17.73 9.00
N ASN A 111 11.01 -17.15 9.31
CA ASN A 111 9.70 -17.72 9.06
C ASN A 111 8.83 -16.77 8.22
N PHE A 112 7.89 -17.32 7.45
CA PHE A 112 7.00 -16.57 6.57
C PHE A 112 5.54 -16.94 6.81
N ILE A 113 4.68 -15.92 6.82
CA ILE A 113 3.23 -16.02 6.77
C ILE A 113 2.79 -15.15 5.59
N LEU A 114 2.68 -15.77 4.44
CA LEU A 114 2.34 -15.10 3.19
C LEU A 114 1.02 -15.67 2.68
N ASN A 115 0.05 -14.82 2.47
CA ASN A 115 -1.21 -15.14 1.82
C ASN A 115 -1.92 -13.84 1.41
N ASP A 116 -2.97 -13.96 0.60
CA ASP A 116 -3.83 -12.85 0.18
C ASP A 116 -5.22 -12.88 0.86
N HIS A 117 -5.33 -13.63 1.95
CA HIS A 117 -6.60 -13.89 2.62
C HIS A 117 -6.95 -12.88 3.69
N THR A 118 -8.21 -12.46 3.72
CA THR A 118 -8.77 -11.79 4.89
C THR A 118 -8.95 -12.78 6.04
N ILE A 119 -9.12 -12.31 7.28
CA ILE A 119 -9.38 -13.21 8.43
C ILE A 119 -10.64 -14.08 8.23
N ALA A 120 -11.62 -13.59 7.45
CA ALA A 120 -12.84 -14.35 7.15
C ALA A 120 -12.55 -15.58 6.29
N ASP A 121 -11.55 -15.48 5.43
CA ASP A 121 -11.17 -16.53 4.48
C ASP A 121 -10.08 -17.47 5.03
N MET A 122 -9.32 -17.03 6.04
CA MET A 122 -8.28 -17.85 6.67
C MET A 122 -8.82 -19.18 7.21
N SER A 123 -8.14 -20.26 6.90
CA SER A 123 -8.36 -21.57 7.50
C SER A 123 -7.90 -21.60 8.98
N PHE A 124 -8.33 -22.60 9.74
CA PHE A 124 -7.83 -22.82 11.10
C PHE A 124 -6.32 -23.07 11.16
N LYS A 125 -5.77 -23.71 10.13
CA LYS A 125 -4.32 -23.97 10.02
C LYS A 125 -3.57 -22.65 9.90
N GLU A 126 -4.04 -21.72 9.06
CA GLU A 126 -3.45 -20.40 8.89
C GLU A 126 -3.56 -19.55 10.15
N ILE A 127 -4.72 -19.54 10.81
CA ILE A 127 -4.90 -18.85 12.10
C ILE A 127 -3.90 -19.38 13.14
N ARG A 128 -3.73 -20.69 13.25
CA ARG A 128 -2.78 -21.31 14.17
C ARG A 128 -1.33 -20.96 13.81
N SER A 129 -0.97 -21.03 12.54
CA SER A 129 0.37 -20.70 12.05
C SER A 129 0.70 -19.24 12.36
N PHE A 130 -0.18 -18.32 11.98
CA PHE A 130 -0.02 -16.88 12.21
C PHE A 130 0.13 -16.57 13.70
N THR A 131 -0.79 -17.06 14.53
CA THR A 131 -0.78 -16.74 15.96
C THR A 131 0.39 -17.37 16.70
N LYS A 132 0.82 -18.58 16.30
CA LYS A 132 2.05 -19.21 16.81
C LYS A 132 3.28 -18.41 16.44
N ALA A 133 3.39 -17.99 15.17
CA ALA A 133 4.48 -17.15 14.67
C ALA A 133 4.59 -15.85 15.48
N CYS A 134 3.49 -15.12 15.66
CA CYS A 134 3.47 -13.90 16.48
C CYS A 134 3.83 -14.15 17.96
N ALA A 135 3.45 -15.30 18.52
CA ALA A 135 3.74 -15.63 19.92
C ALA A 135 5.19 -16.06 20.19
N THR A 136 5.91 -16.48 19.15
CA THR A 136 7.24 -17.07 19.28
C THR A 136 8.36 -16.26 18.63
N SER A 137 8.05 -15.23 17.85
CA SER A 137 9.06 -14.41 17.17
C SER A 137 9.58 -13.28 18.05
N LYS A 138 10.87 -13.02 17.94
CA LYS A 138 11.51 -11.84 18.52
C LYS A 138 11.21 -10.59 17.70
N VAL A 139 11.22 -10.74 16.36
CA VAL A 139 10.88 -9.65 15.43
C VAL A 139 9.79 -10.14 14.47
N VAL A 140 8.77 -9.33 14.29
CA VAL A 140 7.73 -9.50 13.27
C VAL A 140 7.83 -8.33 12.29
N VAL A 141 7.96 -8.65 11.00
CA VAL A 141 8.14 -7.67 9.92
C VAL A 141 6.91 -7.69 9.02
N LEU A 142 6.35 -6.53 8.78
CA LEU A 142 5.20 -6.32 7.88
C LEU A 142 5.61 -5.45 6.70
N ASP A 143 5.02 -5.66 5.53
CA ASP A 143 5.15 -4.77 4.36
C ASP A 143 3.85 -4.05 4.01
N GLU A 144 2.73 -4.49 4.60
CA GLU A 144 1.39 -4.02 4.32
C GLU A 144 0.56 -3.88 5.59
N PHE A 145 -0.60 -3.19 5.47
CA PHE A 145 -1.57 -3.15 6.55
C PHE A 145 -2.13 -4.55 6.84
N THR A 146 -1.80 -5.08 8.01
CA THR A 146 -2.18 -6.41 8.49
C THR A 146 -3.16 -6.27 9.66
N PRO A 147 -4.48 -6.17 9.43
CA PRO A 147 -5.47 -5.90 10.50
C PRO A 147 -5.39 -6.88 11.67
N GLN A 148 -5.04 -8.13 11.40
CA GLN A 148 -5.03 -9.23 12.37
C GLN A 148 -4.02 -8.98 13.50
N ILE A 149 -2.88 -8.35 13.21
CA ILE A 149 -1.86 -8.08 14.23
C ILE A 149 -2.34 -7.09 15.30
N HIS A 150 -3.31 -6.23 14.94
CA HIS A 150 -3.88 -5.24 15.86
C HIS A 150 -4.99 -5.82 16.75
N TYR A 151 -5.39 -7.09 16.55
CA TYR A 151 -6.33 -7.77 17.43
C TYR A 151 -5.67 -8.35 18.68
N ILE A 152 -4.35 -8.48 18.70
CA ILE A 152 -3.57 -9.12 19.77
C ILE A 152 -2.60 -8.14 20.40
N ASP A 153 -2.22 -8.41 21.65
CA ASP A 153 -1.17 -7.69 22.36
C ASP A 153 0.10 -8.55 22.30
N LEU A 154 1.01 -8.17 21.39
CA LEU A 154 2.30 -8.83 21.27
C LEU A 154 3.04 -8.81 22.62
N ARG A 155 3.98 -9.72 22.81
CA ARG A 155 4.82 -9.72 24.00
C ARG A 155 5.72 -8.50 24.00
N PRO A 156 6.10 -7.95 25.18
CA PRO A 156 7.05 -6.82 25.24
C PRO A 156 8.40 -7.10 24.57
N GLN A 157 8.80 -8.39 24.54
CA GLN A 157 10.04 -8.83 23.90
C GLN A 157 9.95 -8.91 22.37
N THR A 158 8.73 -8.96 21.82
CA THR A 158 8.50 -9.05 20.38
C THR A 158 8.40 -7.64 19.78
N LYS A 159 9.23 -7.34 18.80
CA LYS A 159 9.21 -6.07 18.07
C LYS A 159 8.44 -6.19 16.78
N LEU A 160 7.54 -5.24 16.53
CA LEU A 160 6.74 -5.15 15.32
C LEU A 160 7.27 -4.03 14.43
N ILE A 161 7.81 -4.39 13.28
CA ILE A 161 8.41 -3.47 12.31
C ILE A 161 7.55 -3.43 11.05
N GLN A 162 7.11 -2.23 10.66
CA GLN A 162 6.36 -2.01 9.43
C GLN A 162 7.27 -1.39 8.37
N LEU A 163 7.50 -2.09 7.26
CA LEU A 163 8.29 -1.58 6.14
C LEU A 163 7.47 -0.71 5.19
N TRP A 164 6.15 -0.89 5.20
CA TRP A 164 5.21 -0.26 4.28
C TRP A 164 5.49 -0.63 2.82
N HIS A 165 4.64 -0.15 1.90
CA HIS A 165 4.70 -0.53 0.48
C HIS A 165 4.94 0.65 -0.46
N ALA A 166 4.85 1.89 0.02
CA ALA A 166 5.02 3.09 -0.79
C ALA A 166 6.19 3.93 -0.29
N CYS A 167 6.89 4.57 -1.22
CA CYS A 167 7.82 5.64 -0.90
C CYS A 167 7.07 6.93 -0.59
N GLY A 168 7.69 7.79 0.18
CA GLY A 168 7.16 9.11 0.49
C GLY A 168 5.83 9.07 1.26
N ALA A 169 5.15 10.20 1.22
CA ALA A 169 3.82 10.36 1.81
C ALA A 169 3.02 11.34 0.92
N PHE A 170 2.26 10.84 -0.03
CA PHE A 170 1.54 11.68 -0.98
C PHE A 170 0.10 11.88 -0.54
N LYS A 171 -0.69 10.82 -0.51
CA LYS A 171 -2.10 10.81 -0.07
C LYS A 171 -2.20 10.63 1.42
N THR A 172 -3.16 11.30 2.06
CA THR A 172 -3.47 11.06 3.47
C THR A 172 -3.96 9.63 3.69
N PHE A 173 -3.59 9.03 4.80
CA PHE A 173 -3.97 7.66 5.17
C PHE A 173 -4.22 7.54 6.68
N GLY A 174 -4.82 6.43 7.08
CA GLY A 174 -5.02 6.10 8.50
C GLY A 174 -5.80 7.18 9.26
N PHE A 175 -5.21 7.67 10.34
CA PHE A 175 -5.85 8.64 11.24
C PHE A 175 -5.87 10.08 10.70
N THR A 176 -5.06 10.42 9.70
CA THR A 176 -5.09 11.75 9.07
C THR A 176 -6.25 11.94 8.11
N ARG A 177 -6.98 10.88 7.77
CA ARG A 177 -8.20 10.94 6.95
C ARG A 177 -9.45 11.23 7.77
N LEU A 178 -9.40 12.25 8.62
CA LEU A 178 -10.55 12.68 9.42
C LEU A 178 -11.70 13.13 8.52
N SER A 179 -12.90 12.63 8.83
CA SER A 179 -14.15 12.98 8.09
C SER A 179 -14.13 12.64 6.59
N LYS A 180 -13.12 11.95 6.09
CA LYS A 180 -13.06 11.48 4.71
C LYS A 180 -13.58 10.03 4.59
N PRO A 181 -14.08 9.62 3.43
CA PRO A 181 -14.46 8.23 3.20
C PRO A 181 -13.35 7.25 3.58
N LYS A 182 -13.67 6.21 4.35
CA LYS A 182 -12.72 5.20 4.87
C LYS A 182 -11.60 5.73 5.78
N GLY A 183 -11.76 6.90 6.38
CA GLY A 183 -10.90 7.31 7.48
C GLY A 183 -11.02 6.35 8.66
N SER A 184 -9.92 6.11 9.36
CA SER A 184 -9.93 5.25 10.54
C SER A 184 -10.64 5.92 11.70
N PRO A 185 -11.60 5.24 12.39
CA PRO A 185 -12.13 5.75 13.64
C PRO A 185 -11.00 5.99 14.65
N GLN A 186 -11.02 7.12 15.36
CA GLN A 186 -9.98 7.49 16.32
C GLN A 186 -9.83 6.49 17.48
N THR A 187 -10.89 5.70 17.75
CA THR A 187 -10.89 4.66 18.78
C THR A 187 -10.33 3.31 18.33
N THR A 188 -10.01 3.16 17.02
CA THR A 188 -9.44 1.89 16.55
C THR A 188 -8.00 1.70 17.03
N ARG A 189 -7.60 0.44 17.19
CA ARG A 189 -6.24 0.05 17.52
C ARG A 189 -5.34 -0.13 16.29
N ASN A 190 -5.91 -0.02 15.09
CA ASN A 190 -5.18 -0.20 13.85
C ASN A 190 -3.93 0.71 13.83
N HIS A 191 -2.82 0.16 13.38
CA HIS A 191 -1.51 0.82 13.26
C HIS A 191 -0.81 1.23 14.58
N ARG A 192 -1.52 1.33 15.71
CA ARG A 192 -1.00 1.92 16.96
C ARG A 192 0.00 1.05 17.73
N ASN A 193 0.27 -0.17 17.28
CA ASN A 193 1.17 -1.10 17.96
C ASN A 193 2.47 -1.38 17.19
N TYR A 194 2.81 -0.56 16.21
CA TYR A 194 4.12 -0.64 15.57
C TYR A 194 5.20 -0.11 16.53
N ASP A 195 6.24 -0.92 16.77
CA ASP A 195 7.44 -0.47 17.47
C ASP A 195 8.29 0.41 16.53
N TYR A 196 8.38 0.04 15.25
CA TYR A 196 9.08 0.81 14.23
C TYR A 196 8.31 0.82 12.91
N VAL A 197 8.41 1.95 12.23
CA VAL A 197 7.95 2.12 10.84
C VAL A 197 9.10 2.69 10.02
N THR A 198 9.42 2.10 8.89
CA THR A 198 10.48 2.59 8.02
C THR A 198 9.91 3.54 6.96
N VAL A 199 10.63 4.62 6.68
CA VAL A 199 10.25 5.64 5.70
C VAL A 199 11.44 6.07 4.85
N SER A 200 11.16 6.70 3.70
CA SER A 200 12.17 7.14 2.74
C SER A 200 12.96 8.37 3.19
N SER A 201 12.37 9.25 4.02
CA SER A 201 13.05 10.45 4.51
C SER A 201 12.56 10.89 5.88
N THR A 202 13.35 11.73 6.53
CA THR A 202 13.00 12.41 7.79
C THR A 202 11.73 13.25 7.62
N TYR A 203 11.51 13.84 6.45
CA TYR A 203 10.31 14.60 6.13
C TYR A 203 9.04 13.75 6.23
N CYS A 204 9.11 12.49 5.82
CA CYS A 204 7.97 11.54 5.88
C CYS A 204 7.62 11.09 7.30
N LYS A 205 8.52 11.26 8.29
CA LYS A 205 8.29 10.78 9.65
C LYS A 205 7.01 11.32 10.28
N LYS A 206 6.77 12.63 10.15
CA LYS A 206 5.57 13.27 10.70
C LYS A 206 4.29 12.71 10.06
N CYS A 207 4.25 12.60 8.72
CA CYS A 207 3.09 12.07 8.01
C CYS A 207 2.74 10.64 8.46
N HIS A 208 3.75 9.79 8.63
CA HIS A 208 3.54 8.40 9.04
C HIS A 208 3.18 8.28 10.52
N SER A 209 3.80 9.08 11.40
CA SER A 209 3.47 9.08 12.83
C SER A 209 2.01 9.52 13.07
N GLU A 210 1.56 10.58 12.40
CA GLU A 210 0.17 11.05 12.46
C GLU A 210 -0.79 10.04 11.79
N GLY A 211 -0.44 9.52 10.60
CA GLY A 211 -1.24 8.56 9.87
C GLY A 211 -1.45 7.24 10.62
N PHE A 212 -0.45 6.78 11.36
CA PHE A 212 -0.52 5.56 12.16
C PHE A 212 -0.89 5.81 13.64
N GLY A 213 -0.86 7.06 14.10
CA GLY A 213 -1.17 7.40 15.50
C GLY A 213 -0.13 6.84 16.47
N ILE A 214 1.16 6.92 16.12
CA ILE A 214 2.32 6.47 16.90
C ILE A 214 3.28 7.63 17.16
N ALA A 215 4.21 7.47 18.09
CA ALA A 215 5.24 8.47 18.34
C ALA A 215 6.18 8.63 17.12
N THR A 216 6.62 9.85 16.85
CA THR A 216 7.52 10.14 15.72
C THR A 216 8.87 9.43 15.84
N ASP A 217 9.32 9.14 17.06
CA ASP A 217 10.56 8.41 17.33
C ASP A 217 10.47 6.93 16.91
N ASN A 218 9.26 6.39 16.79
CA ASN A 218 9.03 5.04 16.26
C ASN A 218 9.11 5.00 14.71
N VAL A 219 9.19 6.16 14.05
CA VAL A 219 9.33 6.25 12.59
C VAL A 219 10.80 6.51 12.25
N VAL A 220 11.42 5.60 11.52
CA VAL A 220 12.85 5.61 11.21
C VAL A 220 13.07 5.83 9.72
N ALA A 221 13.83 6.87 9.38
CA ALA A 221 14.23 7.13 8.01
C ALA A 221 15.40 6.19 7.63
N THR A 222 15.08 5.06 7.01
CA THR A 222 16.04 4.05 6.55
C THR A 222 16.26 4.09 5.04
N GLY A 223 15.39 4.79 4.31
CA GLY A 223 15.14 4.51 2.90
C GLY A 223 14.19 3.30 2.76
N ILE A 224 13.87 2.95 1.54
CA ILE A 224 12.94 1.86 1.18
C ILE A 224 13.72 0.76 0.43
N PRO A 225 13.75 -0.49 0.91
CA PRO A 225 14.62 -1.56 0.36
C PRO A 225 14.51 -1.75 -1.14
N ARG A 226 13.29 -1.78 -1.70
CA ARG A 226 13.06 -2.01 -3.12
C ARG A 226 13.57 -0.89 -4.03
N THR A 227 13.93 0.28 -3.49
CA THR A 227 14.51 1.38 -4.27
C THR A 227 16.02 1.25 -4.44
N ASP A 228 16.67 0.31 -3.76
CA ASP A 228 18.11 0.11 -3.89
C ASP A 228 18.52 -0.29 -5.32
N VAL A 229 17.62 -0.93 -6.08
CA VAL A 229 17.84 -1.30 -7.49
C VAL A 229 18.13 -0.11 -8.40
N PHE A 230 17.66 1.08 -8.04
CA PHE A 230 17.88 2.29 -8.84
C PHE A 230 19.33 2.78 -8.79
N PHE A 231 20.12 2.25 -7.86
CA PHE A 231 21.54 2.54 -7.67
C PHE A 231 22.44 1.34 -8.03
N ASP A 232 21.89 0.32 -8.71
CA ASP A 232 22.59 -0.87 -9.18
C ASP A 232 22.60 -0.89 -10.73
N ASP A 233 23.73 -0.49 -11.32
CA ASP A 233 23.91 -0.45 -12.77
C ASP A 233 23.79 -1.84 -13.43
N ALA A 234 24.19 -2.90 -12.73
CA ALA A 234 24.07 -4.27 -13.24
C ALA A 234 22.61 -4.69 -13.32
N TYR A 235 21.83 -4.42 -12.26
CA TYR A 235 20.39 -4.66 -12.26
C TYR A 235 19.67 -3.86 -13.35
N LYS A 236 19.97 -2.56 -13.46
CA LYS A 236 19.43 -1.69 -14.51
C LYS A 236 19.65 -2.27 -15.90
N LYS A 237 20.89 -2.67 -16.19
CA LYS A 237 21.25 -3.26 -17.49
C LYS A 237 20.48 -4.55 -17.75
N GLN A 238 20.37 -5.43 -16.75
CA GLN A 238 19.62 -6.69 -16.86
C GLN A 238 18.14 -6.43 -17.14
N ALA A 239 17.50 -5.49 -16.43
CA ALA A 239 16.10 -5.12 -16.63
C ALA A 239 15.86 -4.58 -18.05
N GLN A 240 16.75 -3.70 -18.54
CA GLN A 240 16.69 -3.17 -19.89
C GLN A 240 16.86 -4.26 -20.96
N GLU A 241 17.86 -5.14 -20.80
CA GLU A 241 18.10 -6.24 -21.73
C GLU A 241 16.92 -7.19 -21.80
N LYS A 242 16.32 -7.52 -20.66
CA LYS A 242 15.10 -8.35 -20.57
C LYS A 242 13.96 -7.70 -21.33
N PHE A 243 13.67 -6.43 -21.04
CA PHE A 243 12.57 -5.69 -21.69
C PHE A 243 12.74 -5.65 -23.22
N TYR A 244 13.92 -5.25 -23.72
CA TYR A 244 14.14 -5.14 -25.17
C TYR A 244 14.25 -6.48 -25.88
N LYS A 245 14.53 -7.58 -25.17
CA LYS A 245 14.44 -8.93 -25.70
C LYS A 245 12.99 -9.36 -25.93
N GLU A 246 12.11 -9.01 -24.98
CA GLU A 246 10.69 -9.32 -25.06
C GLU A 246 9.94 -8.36 -26.01
N HIS A 247 10.40 -7.11 -26.11
CA HIS A 247 9.78 -6.04 -26.88
C HIS A 247 10.79 -5.34 -27.83
N PRO A 248 11.32 -6.04 -28.84
CA PRO A 248 12.38 -5.50 -29.72
C PRO A 248 11.97 -4.29 -30.55
N ASN A 249 10.67 -4.14 -30.85
CA ASN A 249 10.08 -3.01 -31.55
C ASN A 249 10.10 -1.69 -30.78
N PHE A 250 10.36 -1.73 -29.47
CA PHE A 250 10.50 -0.55 -28.60
C PHE A 250 11.94 -0.01 -28.56
N LYS A 251 12.90 -0.78 -29.05
CA LYS A 251 14.32 -0.38 -29.02
C LYS A 251 14.56 0.84 -29.91
N GLY A 252 15.15 1.88 -29.33
CA GLY A 252 15.45 3.14 -30.03
C GLY A 252 14.24 4.06 -30.22
N LYS A 253 13.11 3.74 -29.59
CA LYS A 253 11.91 4.58 -29.54
C LYS A 253 11.87 5.37 -28.23
N LYS A 254 11.02 6.41 -28.19
CA LYS A 254 10.69 7.16 -26.97
C LYS A 254 9.56 6.44 -26.23
N ILE A 255 9.86 5.91 -25.07
CA ILE A 255 8.93 5.09 -24.28
C ILE A 255 8.17 5.97 -23.29
N VAL A 256 6.86 6.04 -23.46
CA VAL A 256 5.94 6.74 -22.57
C VAL A 256 5.22 5.70 -21.69
N LEU A 257 5.41 5.79 -20.39
CA LEU A 257 4.70 4.95 -19.41
C LEU A 257 3.42 5.67 -18.96
N PHE A 258 2.28 5.11 -19.30
CA PHE A 258 0.98 5.55 -18.79
C PHE A 258 0.58 4.70 -17.58
N ALA A 259 0.69 5.29 -16.38
CA ALA A 259 0.45 4.61 -15.11
C ALA A 259 -0.51 5.41 -14.21
N PRO A 260 -1.82 5.40 -14.50
CA PRO A 260 -2.80 6.18 -13.77
C PRO A 260 -3.23 5.51 -12.45
N THR A 261 -3.73 6.32 -11.52
CA THR A 261 -4.42 5.83 -10.31
C THR A 261 -5.87 5.44 -10.64
N PHE A 262 -6.34 4.35 -10.08
CA PHE A 262 -7.74 3.96 -10.20
C PHE A 262 -8.69 4.92 -9.46
N ARG A 263 -9.93 4.97 -9.91
CA ARG A 263 -11.06 5.60 -9.22
C ARG A 263 -11.88 4.52 -8.53
N GLY A 264 -12.80 4.93 -7.65
CA GLY A 264 -13.53 4.00 -6.79
C GLY A 264 -12.85 3.78 -5.45
N MET A 265 -13.50 3.01 -4.58
CA MET A 265 -13.12 2.93 -3.17
C MET A 265 -12.52 1.57 -2.78
N VAL A 266 -12.84 0.51 -3.47
CA VAL A 266 -12.43 -0.88 -3.21
C VAL A 266 -12.12 -1.57 -4.54
N LYS A 267 -11.51 -2.77 -4.47
CA LYS A 267 -11.18 -3.56 -5.65
C LYS A 267 -12.41 -3.79 -6.56
N GLU A 268 -13.56 -4.05 -5.97
CA GLU A 268 -14.80 -4.34 -6.69
C GLU A 268 -15.41 -3.11 -7.40
N THR A 269 -15.00 -1.91 -7.02
CA THR A 269 -15.46 -0.64 -7.62
C THR A 269 -14.34 0.13 -8.29
N ALA A 270 -13.18 -0.51 -8.46
CA ALA A 270 -12.02 0.13 -9.07
C ALA A 270 -12.20 0.20 -10.59
N PHE A 271 -12.00 1.39 -11.15
CA PHE A 271 -12.04 1.64 -12.58
C PHE A 271 -11.11 2.79 -12.96
N TYR A 272 -10.81 2.92 -14.23
CA TYR A 272 -10.24 4.14 -14.81
C TYR A 272 -11.21 4.66 -15.89
N PRO A 273 -11.54 5.97 -15.91
CA PRO A 273 -12.45 6.53 -16.92
C PRO A 273 -11.71 6.63 -18.27
N THR A 274 -11.82 5.56 -19.06
CA THR A 274 -11.08 5.38 -20.31
C THR A 274 -11.41 6.44 -21.36
N GLU A 275 -12.62 7.00 -21.30
CA GLU A 275 -13.05 8.12 -22.13
C GLU A 275 -12.24 9.41 -21.93
N MET A 276 -11.57 9.53 -20.78
CA MET A 276 -10.71 10.69 -20.50
C MET A 276 -9.31 10.57 -21.13
N PHE A 277 -8.88 9.35 -21.50
CA PHE A 277 -7.57 9.11 -22.09
C PHE A 277 -7.69 8.22 -23.33
N ASP A 278 -7.96 8.84 -24.47
CA ASP A 278 -8.08 8.14 -25.74
C ASP A 278 -6.71 7.83 -26.33
N LEU A 279 -6.27 6.59 -26.22
CA LEU A 279 -5.01 6.07 -26.74
C LEU A 279 -4.88 6.27 -28.25
N GLU A 280 -5.99 6.17 -29.00
CA GLU A 280 -5.97 6.36 -30.45
C GLU A 280 -5.62 7.80 -30.81
N THR A 281 -6.30 8.77 -30.20
CA THR A 281 -6.02 10.21 -30.39
C THR A 281 -4.59 10.56 -29.98
N VAL A 282 -4.08 10.03 -28.88
CA VAL A 282 -2.69 10.25 -28.44
C VAL A 282 -1.70 9.75 -29.49
N CYS A 283 -1.89 8.52 -29.98
CA CYS A 283 -1.01 7.93 -31.00
C CYS A 283 -1.09 8.64 -32.36
N GLN A 284 -2.26 9.20 -32.71
CA GLN A 284 -2.42 9.98 -33.96
C GLN A 284 -1.66 11.31 -33.91
N LYS A 285 -1.64 11.96 -32.75
CA LYS A 285 -1.11 13.31 -32.59
C LYS A 285 0.37 13.35 -32.20
N LEU A 286 0.90 12.26 -31.64
CA LEU A 286 2.32 12.16 -31.31
C LEU A 286 3.11 11.48 -32.44
N PRO A 287 4.39 11.86 -32.65
CA PRO A 287 5.26 11.24 -33.63
C PRO A 287 5.34 9.71 -33.51
N GLU A 288 5.65 9.03 -34.63
CA GLU A 288 5.69 7.55 -34.70
C GLU A 288 6.81 6.91 -33.88
N ASP A 289 7.79 7.65 -33.46
CA ASP A 289 8.85 7.21 -32.57
C ASP A 289 8.44 7.15 -31.10
N TYR A 290 7.26 7.70 -30.73
CA TYR A 290 6.69 7.51 -29.41
C TYR A 290 5.91 6.19 -29.33
N VAL A 291 6.27 5.37 -28.34
CA VAL A 291 5.61 4.10 -28.01
C VAL A 291 5.12 4.13 -26.57
N PHE A 292 4.08 3.36 -26.27
CA PHE A 292 3.38 3.47 -25.00
C PHE A 292 3.37 2.14 -24.25
N ILE A 293 3.76 2.19 -22.99
CA ILE A 293 3.50 1.13 -22.02
C ILE A 293 2.30 1.56 -21.19
N VAL A 294 1.23 0.79 -21.22
CA VAL A 294 0.06 0.97 -20.35
C VAL A 294 0.24 0.09 -19.12
N LYS A 295 0.12 0.68 -17.94
CA LYS A 295 0.26 -0.01 -16.65
C LYS A 295 -0.85 0.44 -15.71
N HIS A 296 -2.04 -0.14 -15.86
CA HIS A 296 -3.13 0.09 -14.92
C HIS A 296 -2.85 -0.53 -13.55
N HIS A 297 -3.52 0.00 -12.54
CA HIS A 297 -3.45 -0.60 -11.20
C HIS A 297 -4.13 -1.98 -11.21
N PRO A 298 -3.58 -3.01 -10.51
CA PRO A 298 -4.14 -4.38 -10.52
C PRO A 298 -5.60 -4.53 -10.07
N PHE A 299 -6.20 -3.48 -9.51
CA PHE A 299 -7.62 -3.46 -9.16
C PHE A 299 -8.54 -3.12 -10.33
N VAL A 300 -8.00 -2.59 -11.44
CA VAL A 300 -8.79 -2.22 -12.63
C VAL A 300 -8.89 -3.43 -13.54
N ASN A 301 -10.10 -3.96 -13.68
CA ASN A 301 -10.35 -5.13 -14.53
C ASN A 301 -10.90 -4.74 -15.91
N ASP A 302 -11.56 -3.57 -16.01
CA ASP A 302 -12.09 -3.07 -17.28
C ASP A 302 -11.14 -2.02 -17.83
N VAL A 303 -10.19 -2.50 -18.65
CA VAL A 303 -9.17 -1.67 -19.29
C VAL A 303 -9.55 -1.39 -20.74
N GLN A 304 -9.16 -0.22 -21.25
CA GLN A 304 -9.39 0.14 -22.63
C GLN A 304 -8.62 -0.84 -23.56
N PRO A 305 -9.29 -1.45 -24.55
CA PRO A 305 -8.61 -2.32 -25.50
C PRO A 305 -7.62 -1.51 -26.36
N ILE A 306 -6.48 -2.12 -26.63
CA ILE A 306 -5.47 -1.50 -27.51
C ILE A 306 -6.04 -1.41 -28.93
N PRO A 307 -6.07 -0.21 -29.55
CA PRO A 307 -6.54 -0.05 -30.91
C PRO A 307 -5.69 -0.86 -31.89
N LYS A 308 -6.33 -1.70 -32.73
CA LYS A 308 -5.65 -2.65 -33.64
C LYS A 308 -4.59 -1.96 -34.55
N LYS A 309 -4.84 -0.73 -34.94
CA LYS A 309 -3.93 0.07 -35.77
C LYS A 309 -2.60 0.40 -35.09
N TYR A 310 -2.59 0.47 -33.74
CA TYR A 310 -1.44 0.93 -32.95
C TYR A 310 -0.82 -0.16 -32.05
N LYS A 311 -1.17 -1.43 -32.29
CA LYS A 311 -0.65 -2.56 -31.50
C LYS A 311 0.88 -2.69 -31.51
N ASP A 312 1.55 -2.15 -32.51
CA ASP A 312 3.02 -2.11 -32.59
C ASP A 312 3.63 -0.93 -31.84
N ARG A 313 2.81 0.03 -31.39
CA ARG A 313 3.20 1.21 -30.63
C ARG A 313 2.70 1.21 -29.18
N ILE A 314 1.80 0.31 -28.83
CA ILE A 314 1.20 0.25 -27.50
C ILE A 314 1.29 -1.19 -26.98
N ILE A 315 1.74 -1.33 -25.73
CA ILE A 315 1.71 -2.59 -25.01
C ILE A 315 1.07 -2.40 -23.65
N ASP A 316 0.20 -3.33 -23.25
CA ASP A 316 -0.36 -3.38 -21.91
C ASP A 316 0.45 -4.38 -21.06
N LEU A 317 1.09 -3.85 -20.03
CA LEU A 317 1.86 -4.62 -19.04
C LEU A 317 1.25 -4.50 -17.64
N SER A 318 -0.07 -4.33 -17.55
CA SER A 318 -0.78 -4.16 -16.28
C SER A 318 -0.61 -5.36 -15.34
N GLU A 319 -0.52 -6.58 -15.87
CA GLU A 319 -0.43 -7.82 -15.08
C GLU A 319 1.01 -8.35 -14.93
N ASP A 320 1.86 -8.20 -15.95
CA ASP A 320 3.02 -9.07 -16.15
C ASP A 320 4.38 -8.48 -15.78
N SER A 321 4.46 -7.24 -15.27
CA SER A 321 5.76 -6.60 -15.07
C SER A 321 5.86 -5.85 -13.74
N GLU A 322 7.02 -5.97 -13.10
CA GLU A 322 7.36 -5.12 -11.97
C GLU A 322 7.51 -3.66 -12.42
N LEU A 323 6.78 -2.77 -11.76
CA LEU A 323 6.74 -1.36 -12.13
C LEU A 323 8.13 -0.70 -12.09
N ASN A 324 8.96 -1.06 -11.12
CA ASN A 324 10.30 -0.51 -10.97
C ASN A 324 11.21 -0.87 -12.17
N ASP A 325 11.04 -2.07 -12.75
CA ASP A 325 11.82 -2.49 -13.92
C ASP A 325 11.45 -1.67 -15.16
N LEU A 326 10.17 -1.32 -15.31
CA LEU A 326 9.69 -0.48 -16.40
C LEU A 326 10.26 0.95 -16.35
N LEU A 327 10.57 1.46 -15.16
CA LEU A 327 11.17 2.79 -15.02
C LEU A 327 12.54 2.90 -15.69
N PHE A 328 13.30 1.80 -15.77
CA PHE A 328 14.62 1.81 -16.42
C PHE A 328 14.58 1.95 -17.96
N VAL A 329 13.42 1.77 -18.56
CA VAL A 329 13.22 1.91 -20.01
C VAL A 329 12.30 3.08 -20.36
N THR A 330 11.79 3.80 -19.37
CA THR A 330 10.81 4.88 -19.54
C THR A 330 11.50 6.21 -19.77
N ASP A 331 11.12 6.92 -20.83
CA ASP A 331 11.59 8.29 -21.13
C ASP A 331 10.66 9.36 -20.53
N VAL A 332 9.35 9.11 -20.48
CA VAL A 332 8.34 10.04 -19.95
C VAL A 332 7.25 9.25 -19.24
N ILE A 333 6.78 9.76 -18.11
CA ILE A 333 5.64 9.19 -17.40
C ILE A 333 4.41 10.09 -17.56
N ILE A 334 3.28 9.48 -17.92
CA ILE A 334 1.95 10.07 -17.77
C ILE A 334 1.30 9.41 -16.57
N THR A 335 0.97 10.19 -15.57
CA THR A 335 0.30 9.71 -14.36
C THR A 335 -0.67 10.77 -13.82
N ASP A 336 -1.23 10.52 -12.65
CA ASP A 336 -2.10 11.48 -11.97
C ASP A 336 -1.73 11.58 -10.47
N TYR A 337 -2.29 10.74 -9.62
CA TYR A 337 -2.10 10.78 -8.16
C TYR A 337 -1.31 9.57 -7.63
N SER A 338 -0.51 8.95 -8.47
CA SER A 338 0.25 7.74 -8.14
C SER A 338 1.47 8.03 -7.26
N SER A 339 1.78 7.13 -6.34
CA SER A 339 3.04 7.15 -5.58
C SER A 339 4.27 6.76 -6.41
N LEU A 340 4.08 6.28 -7.63
CA LEU A 340 5.16 6.01 -8.60
C LEU A 340 6.10 7.20 -8.80
N VAL A 341 5.58 8.42 -8.62
CA VAL A 341 6.34 9.67 -8.80
C VAL A 341 7.55 9.76 -7.87
N PHE A 342 7.52 9.07 -6.72
CA PHE A 342 8.68 9.03 -5.83
C PHE A 342 9.81 8.22 -6.44
N GLU A 343 9.53 7.00 -6.90
CA GLU A 343 10.51 6.13 -7.54
C GLU A 343 11.04 6.76 -8.84
N ALA A 344 10.15 7.32 -9.65
CA ALA A 344 10.51 8.01 -10.90
C ALA A 344 11.44 9.21 -10.65
N SER A 345 11.25 9.93 -9.54
CA SER A 345 12.10 11.07 -9.18
C SER A 345 13.54 10.69 -8.83
N LEU A 346 13.79 9.42 -8.43
CA LEU A 346 15.15 8.91 -8.20
C LEU A 346 15.93 8.68 -9.50
N LEU A 347 15.23 8.56 -10.61
CA LEU A 347 15.80 8.35 -11.94
C LEU A 347 15.71 9.59 -12.82
N ASP A 348 15.30 10.73 -12.26
CA ASP A 348 15.09 12.01 -12.96
C ASP A 348 14.17 11.90 -14.19
N ILE A 349 13.21 10.95 -14.19
CA ILE A 349 12.31 10.72 -15.30
C ILE A 349 11.30 11.87 -15.41
N PRO A 350 11.17 12.53 -16.57
CA PRO A 350 10.15 13.56 -16.83
C PRO A 350 8.73 13.02 -16.59
N MET A 351 7.87 13.83 -15.95
CA MET A 351 6.51 13.44 -15.58
C MET A 351 5.49 14.47 -16.04
N VAL A 352 4.37 13.98 -16.58
CA VAL A 352 3.19 14.78 -16.87
C VAL A 352 2.02 14.26 -16.03
N PHE A 353 1.45 15.14 -15.23
CA PHE A 353 0.32 14.87 -14.35
C PHE A 353 -0.99 15.21 -15.05
N TYR A 354 -1.67 14.20 -15.56
CA TYR A 354 -2.97 14.36 -16.21
C TYR A 354 -4.10 14.27 -15.16
N VAL A 355 -4.55 15.42 -14.70
CA VAL A 355 -5.40 15.55 -13.49
C VAL A 355 -6.77 16.21 -13.82
N PHE A 356 -7.50 15.62 -14.73
CA PHE A 356 -8.83 16.11 -15.20
C PHE A 356 -9.87 16.21 -14.07
N ASP A 357 -9.69 15.54 -12.96
CA ASP A 357 -10.62 15.47 -11.83
C ASP A 357 -10.00 15.89 -10.47
N LEU A 358 -8.97 16.74 -10.48
CA LEU A 358 -8.16 17.08 -9.32
C LEU A 358 -9.00 17.52 -8.09
N GLU A 359 -9.94 18.42 -8.27
CA GLU A 359 -10.75 18.94 -7.15
C GLU A 359 -11.62 17.84 -6.52
N LYS A 360 -12.23 17.00 -7.35
CA LYS A 360 -12.99 15.84 -6.88
C LYS A 360 -12.09 14.88 -6.12
N TYR A 361 -10.90 14.60 -6.65
CA TYR A 361 -9.96 13.68 -6.03
C TYR A 361 -9.45 14.19 -4.67
N ILE A 362 -9.12 15.49 -4.55
CA ILE A 362 -8.76 16.13 -3.28
C ILE A 362 -9.89 15.97 -2.24
N ASN A 363 -11.14 16.21 -2.65
CA ASN A 363 -12.28 16.08 -1.74
C ASN A 363 -12.48 14.64 -1.23
N GLU A 364 -12.18 13.63 -2.04
CA GLU A 364 -12.37 12.21 -1.69
C GLU A 364 -11.15 11.61 -0.94
N ARG A 365 -9.94 11.98 -1.33
CA ARG A 365 -8.70 11.30 -0.89
C ARG A 365 -7.79 12.18 -0.04
N ASP A 366 -7.63 13.45 -0.44
CA ASP A 366 -6.73 14.44 0.15
C ASP A 366 -5.22 14.09 0.06
N PHE A 367 -4.39 15.10 0.21
CA PHE A 367 -2.93 14.99 0.17
C PHE A 367 -2.32 15.60 1.42
N TYR A 368 -1.10 15.16 1.77
CA TYR A 368 -0.32 15.80 2.85
C TYR A 368 0.22 17.17 2.47
N PHE A 369 0.32 17.46 1.18
CA PHE A 369 0.86 18.72 0.64
C PHE A 369 -0.05 19.25 -0.46
N ASP A 370 0.09 20.54 -0.76
CA ASP A 370 -0.55 21.11 -1.95
C ASP A 370 -0.03 20.41 -3.22
N PHE A 371 -0.93 19.69 -3.87
CA PHE A 371 -0.59 18.90 -5.06
C PHE A 371 0.00 19.77 -6.17
N LYS A 372 -0.57 20.97 -6.42
CA LYS A 372 -0.13 21.87 -7.49
C LYS A 372 1.26 22.43 -7.24
N LEU A 373 1.59 22.64 -5.97
CA LEU A 373 2.89 23.18 -5.57
C LEU A 373 4.00 22.10 -5.62
N TYR A 374 3.69 20.89 -5.19
CA TYR A 374 4.70 19.85 -4.95
C TYR A 374 4.80 18.77 -6.03
N ALA A 375 3.84 18.66 -6.97
CA ALA A 375 3.94 17.69 -8.06
C ALA A 375 5.26 17.88 -8.85
N PRO A 376 6.08 16.83 -9.01
CA PRO A 376 7.41 16.93 -9.60
C PRO A 376 7.38 16.90 -11.14
N GLY A 377 6.49 17.65 -11.77
CA GLY A 377 6.37 17.69 -13.22
C GLY A 377 5.28 18.62 -13.71
N LYS A 378 4.97 18.53 -15.00
CA LYS A 378 3.94 19.35 -15.65
C LYS A 378 2.55 18.89 -15.27
N ILE A 379 1.71 19.80 -14.82
CA ILE A 379 0.29 19.54 -14.52
C ILE A 379 -0.56 19.96 -15.72
N VAL A 380 -1.42 19.07 -16.20
CA VAL A 380 -2.33 19.29 -17.33
C VAL A 380 -3.73 18.77 -17.00
N TYR A 381 -4.76 19.40 -17.56
CA TYR A 381 -6.16 19.11 -17.24
C TYR A 381 -6.95 18.57 -18.43
N SER A 382 -6.40 18.65 -19.66
CA SER A 382 -7.04 18.12 -20.86
C SER A 382 -6.07 17.29 -21.69
N LEU A 383 -6.63 16.47 -22.57
CA LEU A 383 -5.84 15.62 -23.47
C LEU A 383 -4.99 16.46 -24.45
N GLU A 384 -5.51 17.62 -24.88
CA GLU A 384 -4.80 18.56 -25.76
C GLU A 384 -3.58 19.14 -25.04
N GLN A 385 -3.71 19.54 -23.78
CA GLN A 385 -2.60 20.03 -22.96
C GLN A 385 -1.55 18.95 -22.76
N LEU A 386 -1.97 17.70 -22.52
CA LEU A 386 -1.09 16.55 -22.38
C LEU A 386 -0.27 16.31 -23.65
N ILE A 387 -0.93 16.24 -24.80
CA ILE A 387 -0.28 16.03 -26.09
C ILE A 387 0.69 17.19 -26.40
N SER A 388 0.29 18.42 -26.12
CA SER A 388 1.15 19.59 -26.29
C SER A 388 2.40 19.49 -25.41
N ALA A 389 2.25 19.16 -24.11
CA ALA A 389 3.38 19.03 -23.18
C ALA A 389 4.40 17.98 -23.67
N ILE A 390 3.92 16.82 -24.15
CA ILE A 390 4.79 15.76 -24.67
C ILE A 390 5.47 16.20 -25.98
N SER A 391 4.72 16.79 -26.91
CA SER A 391 5.24 17.20 -28.22
C SER A 391 6.29 18.30 -28.13
N THR A 392 6.17 19.18 -27.13
CA THR A 392 7.09 20.31 -26.92
C THR A 392 8.17 20.02 -25.86
N ASN A 393 8.17 18.82 -25.26
CA ASN A 393 9.03 18.43 -24.13
C ASN A 393 8.90 19.40 -22.92
N ASP A 394 7.71 19.96 -22.69
CA ASP A 394 7.44 20.86 -21.57
C ASP A 394 7.03 20.04 -20.31
N PHE A 395 8.04 19.55 -19.56
CA PHE A 395 7.86 18.64 -18.45
C PHE A 395 8.08 19.26 -17.06
N CYS A 396 8.51 20.50 -16.96
CA CYS A 396 8.88 21.16 -15.70
C CYS A 396 9.88 20.32 -14.88
N THR A 397 10.92 19.80 -15.52
CA THR A 397 11.88 18.85 -14.92
C THR A 397 12.69 19.44 -13.77
N GLU A 398 12.81 20.77 -13.68
CA GLU A 398 13.43 21.50 -12.57
C GLU A 398 12.76 21.21 -11.21
N ARG A 399 11.54 20.68 -11.22
CA ARG A 399 10.79 20.31 -10.00
C ARG A 399 11.16 18.93 -9.47
N ILE A 400 11.78 18.05 -10.28
CA ILE A 400 12.07 16.65 -9.90
C ILE A 400 13.10 16.58 -8.80
N LYS A 401 14.24 17.24 -8.95
CA LYS A 401 15.33 17.19 -7.98
C LYS A 401 14.91 17.72 -6.58
N PRO A 402 14.29 18.90 -6.45
CA PRO A 402 13.80 19.37 -5.14
C PRO A 402 12.81 18.41 -4.48
N PHE A 403 11.92 17.77 -5.28
CA PHE A 403 11.00 16.75 -4.79
C PHE A 403 11.76 15.53 -4.27
N ALA A 404 12.68 15.00 -5.04
CA ALA A 404 13.48 13.86 -4.64
C ALA A 404 14.34 14.17 -3.40
N ASP A 405 14.93 15.39 -3.28
CA ASP A 405 15.70 15.84 -2.11
C ASP A 405 14.85 15.90 -0.83
N MET A 406 13.56 16.21 -0.96
CA MET A 406 12.63 16.27 0.16
C MET A 406 12.20 14.87 0.66
N PHE A 407 11.98 13.94 -0.28
CA PHE A 407 11.38 12.66 0.04
C PHE A 407 12.37 11.50 0.19
N PHE A 408 13.65 11.70 -0.07
CA PHE A 408 14.70 10.69 0.09
C PHE A 408 15.93 11.26 0.79
N ASP A 409 16.17 10.83 2.03
CA ASP A 409 17.39 11.19 2.77
C ASP A 409 18.63 10.46 2.20
N TYR A 410 18.42 9.29 1.60
CA TYR A 410 19.48 8.42 1.09
C TYR A 410 19.21 8.03 -0.36
N ARG A 411 20.28 8.13 -1.18
CA ARG A 411 20.31 7.73 -2.59
C ARG A 411 21.60 6.97 -2.86
N ASP A 412 21.84 5.93 -2.07
CA ASP A 412 23.12 5.23 -2.02
C ASP A 412 22.99 3.70 -2.19
N GLY A 413 21.77 3.20 -2.50
CA GLY A 413 21.51 1.78 -2.67
C GLY A 413 21.69 0.94 -1.40
N LYS A 414 21.61 1.55 -0.20
CA LYS A 414 21.84 0.89 1.09
C LYS A 414 20.65 0.91 2.03
N SER A 415 19.45 1.13 1.52
CA SER A 415 18.23 1.13 2.33
C SER A 415 17.98 -0.24 2.94
N THR A 416 18.22 -1.31 2.17
CA THR A 416 18.13 -2.71 2.65
C THR A 416 19.07 -2.95 3.83
N GLU A 417 20.31 -2.49 3.76
CA GLU A 417 21.29 -2.67 4.84
C GLU A 417 20.86 -1.98 6.14
N ARG A 418 20.27 -0.77 6.03
CA ARG A 418 19.75 -0.03 7.19
C ARG A 418 18.54 -0.74 7.82
N VAL A 419 17.63 -1.28 7.00
CA VAL A 419 16.48 -2.05 7.49
C VAL A 419 16.94 -3.35 8.14
N VAL A 420 17.87 -4.07 7.53
CA VAL A 420 18.47 -5.30 8.10
C VAL A 420 19.14 -4.99 9.44
N LYS A 421 19.91 -3.91 9.52
CA LYS A 421 20.51 -3.45 10.78
C LYS A 421 19.46 -3.19 11.85
N LEU A 422 18.37 -2.48 11.51
CA LEU A 422 17.25 -2.22 12.43
C LEU A 422 16.65 -3.54 12.95
N ILE A 423 16.43 -4.51 12.07
CA ILE A 423 15.92 -5.84 12.45
C ILE A 423 16.88 -6.57 13.39
N CYS A 424 18.17 -6.65 13.03
CA CYS A 424 19.20 -7.36 13.81
C CYS A 424 19.45 -6.71 15.17
N ASP A 425 19.43 -5.39 15.27
CA ASP A 425 19.58 -4.69 16.55
C ASP A 425 18.44 -4.99 17.52
N ASN A 426 17.26 -5.36 17.02
CA ASN A 426 16.10 -5.76 17.83
C ASN A 426 16.05 -7.27 18.13
N LEU A 427 17.01 -8.08 17.66
CA LEU A 427 17.17 -9.48 18.07
C LEU A 427 18.01 -9.61 19.36
N LYS A 428 18.82 -8.63 19.67
CA LYS A 428 19.60 -8.54 20.92
C LYS A 428 18.67 -8.21 22.09
#